data_2e456169cc5f5a5ab7a2c0a005de1f0e
#
_entry.id   2e456169cc5f5a5ab7a2c0a005de1f0e
#
_cell.length_a   1.000
_cell.length_b   1.000
_cell.length_c   1.000
_cell.angle_alpha   90.00
_cell.angle_beta   90.00
_cell.angle_gamma   90.00
#
_symmetry.space_group_name_H-M   'P 1'
#
loop_
_entity.id
_entity.type
_entity.pdbx_description
1 polymer ?
#
loop_
_entity_poly.entity_id
_entity_poly.type
_entity_poly.pdbx_seq_one_letter_code
_entity_poly.pdbx_strand_id
1 'polypeptide(L)'
;MGVRIPPGTHSLSRMNRSRRELDSTVVNIELTLVSIIQGVALFFLTDNARSIMSERHWDAFLYVAAGLCVIFIFWSRSIIHTLTLIKWPLEFGHNFFYIGCTLGEAILFSRLDRPLAWFQLSAAYAAVVWLLFVYDMRLIRARIAESSNDADRALYGRARADQLLNIWVLVPLLFLLNLGSAFAICRWPDFFIARAGHVWLIGAQLVSFVGYLFYVARFFRVIAPLVLRSHQVD
;
A
#
# COMPACT_ATOMS: atom_id res chain seq x y z
N MET A 1 34.82 -23.24 -40.90
CA MET A 1 33.69 -23.96 -40.31
C MET A 1 32.61 -22.94 -39.91
N GLY A 2 31.56 -22.77 -40.69
CA GLY A 2 30.48 -21.83 -40.40
C GLY A 2 29.47 -22.49 -39.45
N VAL A 3 29.29 -21.95 -38.28
CA VAL A 3 28.27 -22.39 -37.31
C VAL A 3 26.91 -21.97 -37.87
N ARG A 4 26.11 -22.94 -38.39
CA ARG A 4 24.71 -22.70 -38.74
C ARG A 4 23.87 -22.51 -37.47
N ILE A 5 23.44 -21.29 -37.21
CA ILE A 5 22.46 -20.97 -36.14
C ILE A 5 21.08 -21.53 -36.60
N PRO A 6 20.41 -22.36 -35.81
CA PRO A 6 19.09 -22.92 -36.18
C PRO A 6 18.05 -21.78 -36.34
N PRO A 7 17.17 -21.87 -37.35
CA PRO A 7 16.25 -20.78 -37.73
C PRO A 7 15.17 -20.43 -36.69
N GLY A 8 15.09 -21.10 -35.55
CA GLY A 8 14.14 -20.82 -34.47
C GLY A 8 14.61 -19.83 -33.40
N THR A 9 15.91 -19.55 -33.29
CA THR A 9 16.47 -18.74 -32.19
C THR A 9 16.14 -17.25 -32.32
N HIS A 10 16.01 -16.73 -33.54
CA HIS A 10 15.68 -15.31 -33.78
C HIS A 10 14.22 -14.97 -33.46
N SER A 11 13.27 -15.89 -33.61
CA SER A 11 11.86 -15.65 -33.28
C SER A 11 11.63 -15.63 -31.76
N LEU A 12 12.26 -16.53 -31.02
CA LEU A 12 12.20 -16.58 -29.55
C LEU A 12 12.82 -15.34 -28.91
N SER A 13 13.97 -14.87 -29.42
CA SER A 13 14.61 -13.66 -28.91
C SER A 13 13.78 -12.38 -29.13
N ARG A 14 13.12 -12.26 -30.28
CA ARG A 14 12.19 -11.15 -30.58
C ARG A 14 10.96 -11.18 -29.67
N MET A 15 10.37 -12.35 -29.45
CA MET A 15 9.20 -12.51 -28.61
C MET A 15 9.50 -12.16 -27.13
N ASN A 16 10.65 -12.59 -26.61
CA ASN A 16 11.11 -12.23 -25.27
C ASN A 16 11.38 -10.72 -25.13
N ARG A 17 11.94 -10.09 -26.14
CA ARG A 17 12.19 -8.64 -26.14
C ARG A 17 10.88 -7.85 -26.13
N SER A 18 9.91 -8.20 -26.96
CA SER A 18 8.59 -7.54 -26.98
C SER A 18 7.85 -7.71 -25.65
N ARG A 19 7.97 -8.85 -24.99
CA ARG A 19 7.35 -9.08 -23.68
C ARG A 19 7.98 -8.20 -22.61
N ARG A 20 9.30 -8.06 -22.56
CA ARG A 20 10.00 -7.16 -21.64
C ARG A 20 9.64 -5.69 -21.85
N GLU A 21 9.52 -5.25 -23.11
CA GLU A 21 9.09 -3.89 -23.45
C GLU A 21 7.66 -3.63 -22.96
N LEU A 22 6.74 -4.60 -23.10
CA LEU A 22 5.39 -4.52 -22.55
C LEU A 22 5.38 -4.47 -21.02
N ASP A 23 6.13 -5.34 -20.35
CA ASP A 23 6.21 -5.35 -18.89
C ASP A 23 6.75 -4.01 -18.36
N SER A 24 7.79 -3.45 -18.98
CA SER A 24 8.33 -2.13 -18.62
C SER A 24 7.31 -1.02 -18.83
N THR A 25 6.54 -1.07 -19.93
CA THR A 25 5.48 -0.09 -20.22
C THR A 25 4.37 -0.16 -19.17
N VAL A 26 3.94 -1.37 -18.79
CA VAL A 26 2.91 -1.58 -17.76
C VAL A 26 3.37 -1.02 -16.42
N VAL A 27 4.61 -1.31 -15.99
CA VAL A 27 5.19 -0.77 -14.75
C VAL A 27 5.19 0.77 -14.75
N ASN A 28 5.55 1.40 -15.87
CA ASN A 28 5.54 2.87 -16.00
C ASN A 28 4.13 3.45 -15.92
N ILE A 29 3.14 2.79 -16.55
CA ILE A 29 1.72 3.19 -16.46
C ILE A 29 1.25 3.11 -15.01
N GLU A 30 1.53 2.01 -14.31
CA GLU A 30 1.14 1.80 -12.92
C GLU A 30 1.80 2.83 -11.99
N LEU A 31 3.10 3.10 -12.13
CA LEU A 31 3.79 4.12 -11.34
C LEU A 31 3.21 5.52 -11.57
N THR A 32 2.81 5.84 -12.81
CA THR A 32 2.14 7.10 -13.13
C THR A 32 0.77 7.17 -12.49
N LEU A 33 -0.02 6.10 -12.56
CA LEU A 33 -1.33 5.98 -11.95
C LEU A 33 -1.24 6.15 -10.42
N VAL A 34 -0.31 5.43 -9.78
CA VAL A 34 -0.01 5.55 -8.34
C VAL A 34 0.29 6.99 -7.96
N SER A 35 1.13 7.69 -8.74
CA SER A 35 1.52 9.06 -8.45
C SER A 35 0.36 10.05 -8.56
N ILE A 36 -0.48 9.92 -9.60
CA ILE A 36 -1.68 10.75 -9.79
C ILE A 36 -2.66 10.55 -8.63
N ILE A 37 -2.94 9.30 -8.31
CA ILE A 37 -3.90 8.90 -7.28
C ILE A 37 -3.46 9.41 -5.91
N GLN A 38 -2.18 9.25 -5.56
CA GLN A 38 -1.66 9.76 -4.28
C GLN A 38 -1.58 11.30 -4.25
N GLY A 39 -1.39 11.95 -5.39
CA GLY A 39 -1.52 13.39 -5.52
C GLY A 39 -2.94 13.88 -5.19
N VAL A 40 -3.97 13.15 -5.62
CA VAL A 40 -5.37 13.44 -5.28
C VAL A 40 -5.63 13.23 -3.78
N ALA A 41 -5.13 12.14 -3.18
CA ALA A 41 -5.26 11.92 -1.74
C ALA A 41 -4.58 13.04 -0.92
N LEU A 42 -3.38 13.46 -1.32
CA LEU A 42 -2.66 14.57 -0.70
C LEU A 42 -3.42 15.90 -0.84
N PHE A 43 -4.05 16.15 -1.99
CA PHE A 43 -4.90 17.31 -2.19
C PHE A 43 -6.06 17.32 -1.18
N PHE A 44 -6.79 16.21 -1.03
CA PHE A 44 -7.88 16.11 -0.06
C PHE A 44 -7.40 16.32 1.37
N LEU A 45 -6.24 15.75 1.74
CA LEU A 45 -5.67 15.94 3.06
C LEU A 45 -5.33 17.41 3.31
N THR A 46 -4.67 18.10 2.38
CA THR A 46 -4.26 19.49 2.52
C THR A 46 -5.43 20.46 2.51
N ASP A 47 -6.45 20.20 1.70
CA ASP A 47 -7.66 21.02 1.63
C ASP A 47 -8.44 20.96 2.94
N ASN A 48 -8.67 19.76 3.48
CA ASN A 48 -9.32 19.60 4.79
C ASN A 48 -8.46 20.11 5.97
N ALA A 49 -7.12 19.97 5.89
CA ALA A 49 -6.22 20.50 6.90
C ALA A 49 -6.23 22.04 6.97
N ARG A 50 -6.49 22.73 5.86
CA ARG A 50 -6.54 24.20 5.82
C ARG A 50 -7.57 24.78 6.79
N SER A 51 -8.77 24.23 6.88
CA SER A 51 -9.81 24.69 7.82
C SER A 51 -9.36 24.53 9.26
N ILE A 52 -8.79 23.37 9.60
CA ILE A 52 -8.27 23.02 10.91
C ILE A 52 -7.16 23.98 11.34
N MET A 53 -6.24 24.31 10.41
CA MET A 53 -5.13 25.23 10.68
C MET A 53 -5.63 26.66 10.93
N SER A 54 -6.66 27.10 10.21
CA SER A 54 -7.24 28.45 10.40
C SER A 54 -7.93 28.61 11.75
N GLU A 55 -8.54 27.56 12.27
CA GLU A 55 -9.28 27.52 13.53
C GLU A 55 -8.39 27.23 14.75
N ARG A 56 -7.08 26.99 14.55
CA ARG A 56 -6.07 26.67 15.58
C ARG A 56 -6.41 25.46 16.46
N HIS A 57 -7.09 24.45 15.92
CA HIS A 57 -7.34 23.19 16.61
C HIS A 57 -6.08 22.33 16.65
N TRP A 58 -5.24 22.51 17.67
CA TRP A 58 -3.93 21.84 17.79
C TRP A 58 -4.01 20.33 17.91
N ASP A 59 -5.04 19.81 18.54
CA ASP A 59 -5.32 18.37 18.66
C ASP A 59 -5.61 17.72 17.31
N ALA A 60 -6.20 18.45 16.38
CA ALA A 60 -6.49 17.97 15.04
C ALA A 60 -5.25 17.82 14.14
N PHE A 61 -4.12 18.47 14.48
CA PHE A 61 -2.84 18.24 13.76
C PHE A 61 -2.35 16.80 13.84
N LEU A 62 -2.67 16.09 14.92
CA LEU A 62 -2.32 14.68 15.04
C LEU A 62 -3.06 13.82 14.00
N TYR A 63 -4.31 14.19 13.67
CA TYR A 63 -5.09 13.54 12.62
C TYR A 63 -4.54 13.84 11.23
N VAL A 64 -4.10 15.08 10.99
CA VAL A 64 -3.41 15.45 9.74
C VAL A 64 -2.11 14.66 9.60
N ALA A 65 -1.30 14.55 10.65
CA ALA A 65 -0.09 13.75 10.65
C ALA A 65 -0.37 12.26 10.41
N ALA A 66 -1.45 11.72 11.02
CA ALA A 66 -1.88 10.36 10.78
C ALA A 66 -2.33 10.15 9.32
N GLY A 67 -3.09 11.09 8.75
CA GLY A 67 -3.47 11.08 7.34
C GLY A 67 -2.26 11.08 6.40
N LEU A 68 -1.25 11.89 6.70
CA LEU A 68 0.00 11.89 5.95
C LEU A 68 0.73 10.54 6.03
N CYS A 69 0.76 9.92 7.23
CA CYS A 69 1.31 8.57 7.38
C CYS A 69 0.54 7.53 6.54
N VAL A 70 -0.80 7.61 6.47
CA VAL A 70 -1.63 6.72 5.64
C VAL A 70 -1.21 6.84 4.17
N ILE A 71 -1.10 8.08 3.64
CA ILE A 71 -0.65 8.32 2.26
C ILE A 71 0.74 7.69 2.02
N PHE A 72 1.71 7.92 2.89
CA PHE A 72 3.06 7.36 2.73
C PHE A 72 3.10 5.85 2.82
N ILE A 73 2.33 5.25 3.72
CA ILE A 73 2.20 3.79 3.83
C ILE A 73 1.66 3.22 2.53
N PHE A 74 0.53 3.75 2.06
CA PHE A 74 -0.12 3.24 0.86
C PHE A 74 0.76 3.43 -0.38
N TRP A 75 1.34 4.62 -0.56
CA TRP A 75 2.27 4.91 -1.65
C TRP A 75 3.50 3.98 -1.65
N SER A 76 4.14 3.80 -0.50
CA SER A 76 5.31 2.92 -0.38
C SER A 76 4.96 1.46 -0.68
N ARG A 77 3.81 0.99 -0.21
CA ARG A 77 3.31 -0.37 -0.50
C ARG A 77 3.01 -0.54 -1.99
N SER A 78 2.38 0.44 -2.60
CA SER A 78 2.06 0.41 -4.03
C SER A 78 3.31 0.34 -4.89
N ILE A 79 4.35 1.13 -4.60
CA ILE A 79 5.64 1.04 -5.31
C ILE A 79 6.23 -0.36 -5.18
N ILE A 80 6.26 -0.94 -3.98
CA ILE A 80 6.79 -2.29 -3.77
C ILE A 80 6.01 -3.30 -4.63
N HIS A 81 4.68 -3.24 -4.62
CA HIS A 81 3.83 -4.14 -5.42
C HIS A 81 4.07 -3.96 -6.91
N THR A 82 4.10 -2.73 -7.40
CA THR A 82 4.36 -2.43 -8.82
C THR A 82 5.71 -2.99 -9.27
N LEU A 83 6.76 -2.77 -8.49
CA LEU A 83 8.11 -3.23 -8.85
C LEU A 83 8.32 -4.74 -8.70
N THR A 84 7.47 -5.43 -7.93
CA THR A 84 7.66 -6.87 -7.66
C THR A 84 6.66 -7.77 -8.36
N LEU A 85 5.40 -7.36 -8.47
CA LEU A 85 4.29 -8.25 -8.84
C LEU A 85 3.61 -7.87 -10.15
N ILE A 86 3.60 -6.57 -10.50
CA ILE A 86 2.87 -6.09 -11.67
C ILE A 86 3.66 -6.40 -12.94
N LYS A 87 3.03 -7.17 -13.83
CA LYS A 87 3.50 -7.53 -15.18
C LYS A 87 2.29 -7.56 -16.11
N TRP A 88 2.54 -7.66 -17.41
CA TRP A 88 1.47 -7.89 -18.39
C TRP A 88 0.82 -9.29 -18.21
N PRO A 89 -0.50 -9.45 -18.35
CA PRO A 89 -1.52 -8.40 -18.51
C PRO A 89 -1.80 -7.62 -17.22
N LEU A 90 -2.31 -6.39 -17.41
CA LEU A 90 -2.69 -5.49 -16.31
C LEU A 90 -3.82 -6.10 -15.48
N GLU A 91 -3.66 -6.13 -14.17
CA GLU A 91 -4.63 -6.75 -13.26
C GLU A 91 -5.75 -5.77 -12.90
N PHE A 92 -6.88 -5.90 -13.60
CA PHE A 92 -8.04 -5.02 -13.39
C PHE A 92 -8.56 -5.03 -11.95
N GLY A 93 -8.61 -6.20 -11.30
CA GLY A 93 -9.09 -6.32 -9.94
C GLY A 93 -8.20 -5.62 -8.92
N HIS A 94 -6.87 -5.68 -9.09
CA HIS A 94 -5.92 -4.93 -8.26
C HIS A 94 -6.17 -3.43 -8.37
N ASN A 95 -6.28 -2.90 -9.59
CA ASN A 95 -6.52 -1.48 -9.84
C ASN A 95 -7.86 -1.00 -9.30
N PHE A 96 -8.91 -1.83 -9.37
CA PHE A 96 -10.20 -1.53 -8.79
C PHE A 96 -10.11 -1.33 -7.27
N PHE A 97 -9.46 -2.25 -6.55
CA PHE A 97 -9.24 -2.10 -5.12
C PHE A 97 -8.34 -0.91 -4.80
N TYR A 98 -7.34 -0.64 -5.63
CA TYR A 98 -6.42 0.48 -5.47
C TYR A 98 -7.18 1.82 -5.52
N ILE A 99 -8.02 2.03 -6.54
CA ILE A 99 -8.89 3.21 -6.65
C ILE A 99 -9.86 3.28 -5.45
N GLY A 100 -10.42 2.15 -5.04
CA GLY A 100 -11.30 2.06 -3.88
C GLY A 100 -10.62 2.49 -2.57
N CYS A 101 -9.36 2.10 -2.37
CA CYS A 101 -8.56 2.56 -1.23
C CYS A 101 -8.37 4.08 -1.25
N THR A 102 -8.07 4.67 -2.41
CA THR A 102 -7.88 6.13 -2.53
C THR A 102 -9.16 6.91 -2.27
N LEU A 103 -10.29 6.41 -2.73
CA LEU A 103 -11.60 6.99 -2.36
C LEU A 103 -11.84 6.89 -0.85
N GLY A 104 -11.43 5.77 -0.23
CA GLY A 104 -11.45 5.59 1.21
C GLY A 104 -10.58 6.62 1.95
N GLU A 105 -9.38 6.92 1.44
CA GLU A 105 -8.51 7.98 1.97
C GLU A 105 -9.18 9.35 1.89
N ALA A 106 -9.78 9.72 0.75
CA ALA A 106 -10.46 11.00 0.58
C ALA A 106 -11.63 11.15 1.57
N ILE A 107 -12.42 10.08 1.77
CA ILE A 107 -13.51 10.06 2.76
C ILE A 107 -12.97 10.19 4.19
N LEU A 108 -11.90 9.46 4.51
CA LEU A 108 -11.23 9.52 5.82
C LEU A 108 -10.75 10.94 6.12
N PHE A 109 -10.08 11.60 5.17
CA PHE A 109 -9.54 12.95 5.35
C PHE A 109 -10.62 14.03 5.48
N SER A 110 -11.84 13.77 5.02
CA SER A 110 -12.98 14.66 5.26
C SER A 110 -13.47 14.67 6.71
N ARG A 111 -12.85 13.90 7.63
CA ARG A 111 -13.26 13.72 9.03
C ARG A 111 -12.14 13.95 10.05
N LEU A 112 -11.16 14.76 9.69
CA LEU A 112 -10.02 15.08 10.56
C LEU A 112 -10.42 15.78 11.88
N ASP A 113 -11.53 16.50 11.88
CA ASP A 113 -12.12 17.23 13.01
C ASP A 113 -13.08 16.39 13.87
N ARG A 114 -13.33 15.11 13.48
CA ARG A 114 -14.33 14.24 14.13
C ARG A 114 -13.68 12.93 14.61
N PRO A 115 -13.17 12.88 15.85
CA PRO A 115 -12.43 11.72 16.37
C PRO A 115 -13.14 10.38 16.19
N LEU A 116 -14.43 10.30 16.54
CA LEU A 116 -15.21 9.07 16.39
C LEU A 116 -15.28 8.62 14.92
N ALA A 117 -15.66 9.54 14.03
CA ALA A 117 -15.77 9.24 12.60
C ALA A 117 -14.42 8.85 11.99
N TRP A 118 -13.33 9.51 12.40
CA TRP A 118 -11.98 9.16 12.00
C TRP A 118 -11.65 7.69 12.31
N PHE A 119 -11.83 7.24 13.54
CA PHE A 119 -11.51 5.88 13.94
C PHE A 119 -12.43 4.84 13.29
N GLN A 120 -13.73 5.15 13.11
CA GLN A 120 -14.66 4.28 12.39
C GLN A 120 -14.25 4.10 10.93
N LEU A 121 -13.95 5.21 10.24
CA LEU A 121 -13.50 5.18 8.85
C LEU A 121 -12.11 4.57 8.69
N SER A 122 -11.19 4.79 9.64
CA SER A 122 -9.88 4.13 9.65
C SER A 122 -10.02 2.61 9.81
N ALA A 123 -10.96 2.13 10.61
CA ALA A 123 -11.25 0.70 10.70
C ALA A 123 -11.83 0.16 9.39
N ALA A 124 -12.80 0.85 8.79
CA ALA A 124 -13.37 0.47 7.49
C ALA A 124 -12.30 0.47 6.39
N TYR A 125 -11.45 1.49 6.35
CA TYR A 125 -10.32 1.58 5.43
C TYR A 125 -9.34 0.41 5.60
N ALA A 126 -8.97 0.07 6.84
CA ALA A 126 -8.11 -1.08 7.13
C ALA A 126 -8.73 -2.39 6.62
N ALA A 127 -10.06 -2.56 6.71
CA ALA A 127 -10.76 -3.72 6.17
C ALA A 127 -10.67 -3.78 4.62
N VAL A 128 -10.80 -2.65 3.92
CA VAL A 128 -10.64 -2.59 2.45
C VAL A 128 -9.19 -2.90 2.05
N VAL A 129 -8.21 -2.33 2.75
CA VAL A 129 -6.78 -2.65 2.53
C VAL A 129 -6.49 -4.12 2.80
N TRP A 130 -7.12 -4.72 3.80
CA TRP A 130 -7.01 -6.15 4.06
C TRP A 130 -7.53 -6.99 2.89
N LEU A 131 -8.68 -6.62 2.32
CA LEU A 131 -9.23 -7.30 1.14
C LEU A 131 -8.29 -7.18 -0.07
N LEU A 132 -7.68 -6.00 -0.29
CA LEU A 132 -6.65 -5.82 -1.33
C LEU A 132 -5.48 -6.79 -1.11
N PHE A 133 -4.94 -6.88 0.10
CA PHE A 133 -3.84 -7.80 0.39
C PHE A 133 -4.23 -9.29 0.20
N VAL A 134 -5.45 -9.67 0.56
CA VAL A 134 -5.97 -11.03 0.31
C VAL A 134 -6.09 -11.29 -1.20
N TYR A 135 -6.55 -10.30 -1.96
CA TYR A 135 -6.62 -10.39 -3.42
C TYR A 135 -5.23 -10.55 -4.04
N ASP A 136 -4.27 -9.71 -3.65
CA ASP A 136 -2.91 -9.73 -4.18
C ASP A 136 -2.14 -11.02 -3.86
N MET A 137 -2.54 -11.74 -2.79
CA MET A 137 -1.98 -13.06 -2.52
C MET A 137 -2.21 -14.06 -3.67
N ARG A 138 -3.26 -13.88 -4.48
CA ARG A 138 -3.49 -14.68 -5.68
C ARG A 138 -2.42 -14.41 -6.73
N LEU A 139 -2.07 -13.14 -6.93
CA LEU A 139 -1.02 -12.71 -7.86
C LEU A 139 0.33 -13.29 -7.45
N ILE A 140 0.67 -13.19 -6.16
CA ILE A 140 1.91 -13.74 -5.62
C ILE A 140 2.00 -15.25 -5.88
N ARG A 141 0.90 -16.00 -5.64
CA ARG A 141 0.87 -17.44 -5.90
C ARG A 141 1.04 -17.78 -7.38
N ALA A 142 0.39 -17.02 -8.27
CA ALA A 142 0.55 -17.19 -9.71
C ALA A 142 1.99 -16.96 -10.15
N ARG A 143 2.64 -15.86 -9.66
CA ARG A 143 4.04 -15.55 -9.96
C ARG A 143 5.01 -16.61 -9.43
N ILE A 144 4.76 -17.19 -8.26
CA ILE A 144 5.56 -18.32 -7.73
C ILE A 144 5.44 -19.54 -8.66
N ALA A 145 4.22 -19.85 -9.13
CA ALA A 145 4.00 -20.99 -10.01
C ALA A 145 4.66 -20.81 -11.41
N GLU A 146 4.74 -19.57 -11.90
CA GLU A 146 5.39 -19.21 -13.16
C GLU A 146 6.92 -19.11 -13.05
N SER A 147 7.47 -19.07 -11.84
CA SER A 147 8.90 -18.81 -11.59
C SER A 147 9.76 -19.97 -12.10
N SER A 148 10.63 -19.69 -13.07
CA SER A 148 11.54 -20.66 -13.67
C SER A 148 12.95 -20.64 -13.07
N ASN A 149 13.33 -19.54 -12.38
CA ASN A 149 14.67 -19.34 -11.82
C ASN A 149 14.66 -19.13 -10.30
N ASP A 150 15.82 -19.34 -9.67
CA ASP A 150 15.93 -19.23 -8.19
C ASP A 150 15.86 -17.78 -7.69
N ALA A 151 16.22 -16.78 -8.50
CA ALA A 151 16.12 -15.37 -8.14
C ALA A 151 14.67 -14.94 -7.99
N ASP A 152 13.80 -15.31 -8.94
CA ASP A 152 12.36 -15.07 -8.88
C ASP A 152 11.70 -15.79 -7.71
N ARG A 153 12.07 -17.06 -7.47
CA ARG A 153 11.56 -17.81 -6.32
C ARG A 153 11.92 -17.14 -5.00
N ALA A 154 13.15 -16.63 -4.87
CA ALA A 154 13.58 -15.89 -3.68
C ALA A 154 12.79 -14.58 -3.51
N LEU A 155 12.59 -13.81 -4.60
CA LEU A 155 11.82 -12.57 -4.63
C LEU A 155 10.38 -12.81 -4.18
N TYR A 156 9.67 -13.69 -4.87
CA TYR A 156 8.25 -13.94 -4.57
C TYR A 156 8.04 -14.68 -3.24
N GLY A 157 9.01 -15.49 -2.80
CA GLY A 157 9.01 -16.07 -1.45
C GLY A 157 9.03 -15.01 -0.35
N ARG A 158 9.84 -13.95 -0.52
CA ARG A 158 9.88 -12.81 0.39
C ARG A 158 8.61 -11.98 0.32
N ALA A 159 8.11 -11.69 -0.87
CA ALA A 159 6.84 -10.98 -1.06
C ALA A 159 5.67 -11.73 -0.39
N ARG A 160 5.62 -13.06 -0.52
CA ARG A 160 4.63 -13.91 0.15
C ARG A 160 4.70 -13.83 1.67
N ALA A 161 5.91 -13.91 2.23
CA ALA A 161 6.10 -13.85 3.69
C ALA A 161 5.64 -12.48 4.25
N ASP A 162 6.00 -11.39 3.59
CA ASP A 162 5.54 -10.05 3.92
C ASP A 162 4.01 -9.92 3.81
N GLN A 163 3.42 -10.43 2.74
CA GLN A 163 1.98 -10.38 2.52
C GLN A 163 1.21 -11.16 3.60
N LEU A 164 1.69 -12.34 4.00
CA LEU A 164 1.10 -13.11 5.08
C LEU A 164 1.17 -12.38 6.42
N LEU A 165 2.29 -11.71 6.72
CA LEU A 165 2.41 -10.89 7.93
C LEU A 165 1.40 -9.74 7.94
N ASN A 166 1.21 -9.07 6.80
CA ASN A 166 0.20 -8.02 6.66
C ASN A 166 -1.22 -8.55 6.84
N ILE A 167 -1.57 -9.68 6.21
CA ILE A 167 -2.91 -10.26 6.26
C ILE A 167 -3.26 -10.77 7.67
N TRP A 168 -2.32 -11.39 8.36
CA TRP A 168 -2.62 -12.09 9.61
C TRP A 168 -2.28 -11.31 10.88
N VAL A 169 -1.42 -10.29 10.78
CA VAL A 169 -0.93 -9.57 11.97
C VAL A 169 -1.12 -8.06 11.83
N LEU A 170 -0.45 -7.40 10.87
CA LEU A 170 -0.31 -5.95 10.90
C LEU A 170 -1.63 -5.23 10.60
N VAL A 171 -2.35 -5.63 9.55
CA VAL A 171 -3.62 -4.99 9.19
C VAL A 171 -4.74 -5.36 10.17
N PRO A 172 -4.92 -6.62 10.61
CA PRO A 172 -5.87 -6.93 11.68
C PRO A 172 -5.60 -6.18 12.99
N LEU A 173 -4.33 -6.00 13.38
CA LEU A 173 -3.99 -5.23 14.57
C LEU A 173 -4.38 -3.75 14.42
N LEU A 174 -4.11 -3.13 13.27
CA LEU A 174 -4.54 -1.76 12.97
C LEU A 174 -6.07 -1.65 12.93
N PHE A 175 -6.75 -2.62 12.35
CA PHE A 175 -8.22 -2.67 12.34
C PHE A 175 -8.77 -2.70 13.77
N LEU A 176 -8.26 -3.60 14.62
CA LEU A 176 -8.71 -3.74 16.00
C LEU A 176 -8.38 -2.51 16.84
N LEU A 177 -7.22 -1.88 16.64
CA LEU A 177 -6.85 -0.62 17.29
C LEU A 177 -7.88 0.47 16.98
N ASN A 178 -8.23 0.64 15.70
CA ASN A 178 -9.19 1.66 15.28
C ASN A 178 -10.61 1.35 15.75
N LEU A 179 -11.04 0.11 15.63
CA LEU A 179 -12.36 -0.32 16.10
C LEU A 179 -12.48 -0.17 17.62
N GLY A 180 -11.45 -0.57 18.37
CA GLY A 180 -11.37 -0.41 19.82
C GLY A 180 -11.38 1.06 20.25
N SER A 181 -10.66 1.93 19.51
CA SER A 181 -10.67 3.38 19.73
C SER A 181 -12.05 3.98 19.49
N ALA A 182 -12.72 3.61 18.40
CA ALA A 182 -14.10 4.05 18.12
C ALA A 182 -15.07 3.57 19.22
N PHE A 183 -14.94 2.31 19.65
CA PHE A 183 -15.74 1.77 20.74
C PHE A 183 -15.51 2.51 22.06
N ALA A 184 -14.24 2.81 22.42
CA ALA A 184 -13.89 3.54 23.62
C ALA A 184 -14.48 4.96 23.62
N ILE A 185 -14.41 5.67 22.48
CA ILE A 185 -15.02 7.00 22.33
C ILE A 185 -16.54 6.93 22.51
N CYS A 186 -17.20 5.95 21.90
CA CYS A 186 -18.64 5.74 22.06
C CYS A 186 -19.05 5.44 23.51
N ARG A 187 -18.24 4.64 24.23
CA ARG A 187 -18.57 4.18 25.58
C ARG A 187 -18.29 5.22 26.66
N TRP A 188 -17.29 6.09 26.45
CA TRP A 188 -16.84 7.11 27.40
C TRP A 188 -16.65 8.48 26.73
N PRO A 189 -17.73 9.08 26.16
CA PRO A 189 -17.61 10.33 25.39
C PRO A 189 -17.10 11.50 26.24
N ASP A 190 -17.48 11.58 27.53
CA ASP A 190 -17.03 12.64 28.42
C ASP A 190 -15.51 12.65 28.59
N PHE A 191 -14.88 11.48 28.66
CA PHE A 191 -13.44 11.41 28.75
C PHE A 191 -12.75 11.66 27.41
N PHE A 192 -13.19 10.99 26.35
CA PHE A 192 -12.50 11.03 25.08
C PHE A 192 -12.80 12.29 24.26
N ILE A 193 -13.99 12.86 24.35
CA ILE A 193 -14.36 14.07 23.60
C ILE A 193 -14.25 15.32 24.49
N ALA A 194 -14.98 15.37 25.61
CA ALA A 194 -15.02 16.59 26.41
C ALA A 194 -13.68 16.91 27.10
N ARG A 195 -12.87 15.88 27.46
CA ARG A 195 -11.54 16.04 28.07
C ARG A 195 -10.40 15.77 27.11
N ALA A 196 -10.65 15.75 25.79
CA ALA A 196 -9.67 15.51 24.74
C ALA A 196 -8.85 14.21 24.90
N GLY A 197 -9.40 13.18 25.57
CA GLY A 197 -8.72 11.87 25.73
C GLY A 197 -8.46 11.13 24.41
N HIS A 198 -9.16 11.52 23.33
CA HIS A 198 -8.91 11.01 21.97
C HIS A 198 -7.48 11.28 21.48
N VAL A 199 -6.77 12.29 22.06
CA VAL A 199 -5.38 12.60 21.75
C VAL A 199 -4.46 11.41 22.03
N TRP A 200 -4.72 10.64 23.11
CA TRP A 200 -3.97 9.42 23.40
C TRP A 200 -4.22 8.32 22.38
N LEU A 201 -5.45 8.20 21.88
CA LEU A 201 -5.80 7.21 20.86
C LEU A 201 -5.13 7.53 19.52
N ILE A 202 -5.19 8.78 19.07
CA ILE A 202 -4.52 9.18 17.83
C ILE A 202 -2.99 9.13 17.97
N GLY A 203 -2.44 9.41 19.15
CA GLY A 203 -1.03 9.22 19.46
C GLY A 203 -0.61 7.75 19.31
N ALA A 204 -1.38 6.82 19.85
CA ALA A 204 -1.13 5.39 19.70
C ALA A 204 -1.22 4.94 18.23
N GLN A 205 -2.20 5.46 17.47
CA GLN A 205 -2.32 5.21 16.04
C GLN A 205 -1.10 5.73 15.27
N LEU A 206 -0.64 6.95 15.56
CA LEU A 206 0.56 7.54 14.95
C LEU A 206 1.81 6.69 15.20
N VAL A 207 2.03 6.26 16.46
CA VAL A 207 3.15 5.37 16.79
C VAL A 207 3.07 4.07 15.98
N SER A 208 1.88 3.51 15.83
CA SER A 208 1.66 2.30 15.03
C SER A 208 1.96 2.53 13.54
N PHE A 209 1.53 3.67 12.97
CA PHE A 209 1.81 4.04 11.58
C PHE A 209 3.29 4.29 11.33
N VAL A 210 3.97 5.02 12.23
CA VAL A 210 5.41 5.25 12.14
C VAL A 210 6.17 3.93 12.22
N GLY A 211 5.80 3.05 13.16
CA GLY A 211 6.37 1.70 13.26
C GLY A 211 6.17 0.88 11.97
N TYR A 212 4.99 0.99 11.37
CA TYR A 212 4.70 0.33 10.09
C TYR A 212 5.54 0.93 8.94
N LEU A 213 5.73 2.24 8.88
CA LEU A 213 6.61 2.89 7.89
C LEU A 213 8.07 2.43 8.02
N PHE A 214 8.58 2.31 9.24
CA PHE A 214 9.91 1.73 9.49
C PHE A 214 10.01 0.28 9.01
N TYR A 215 8.98 -0.52 9.27
CA TYR A 215 8.89 -1.89 8.76
C TYR A 215 8.93 -1.91 7.21
N VAL A 216 8.12 -1.10 6.54
CA VAL A 216 8.08 -1.00 5.07
C VAL A 216 9.43 -0.56 4.51
N ALA A 217 10.06 0.45 5.10
CA ALA A 217 11.39 0.93 4.68
C ALA A 217 12.46 -0.17 4.85
N ARG A 218 12.43 -0.94 5.94
CA ARG A 218 13.31 -2.10 6.14
C ARG A 218 13.05 -3.19 5.10
N PHE A 219 11.78 -3.51 4.85
CA PHE A 219 11.39 -4.50 3.85
C PHE A 219 11.86 -4.09 2.45
N PHE A 220 11.71 -2.82 2.08
CA PHE A 220 12.20 -2.30 0.80
C PHE A 220 13.71 -2.52 0.61
N ARG A 221 14.53 -2.26 1.64
CA ARG A 221 15.98 -2.51 1.59
C ARG A 221 16.32 -3.98 1.36
N VAL A 222 15.50 -4.90 1.86
CA VAL A 222 15.70 -6.35 1.69
C VAL A 222 15.29 -6.81 0.30
N ILE A 223 14.18 -6.26 -0.24
CA ILE A 223 13.60 -6.72 -1.50
C ILE A 223 14.28 -6.10 -2.72
N ALA A 224 14.77 -4.86 -2.64
CA ALA A 224 15.37 -4.13 -3.76
C ALA A 224 16.50 -4.90 -4.47
N PRO A 225 17.49 -5.51 -3.77
CA PRO A 225 18.53 -6.30 -4.43
C PRO A 225 17.99 -7.58 -5.08
N LEU A 226 16.89 -8.15 -4.59
CA LEU A 226 16.25 -9.32 -5.23
C LEU A 226 15.55 -8.93 -6.52
N VAL A 227 14.88 -7.79 -6.55
CA VAL A 227 14.28 -7.22 -7.77
C VAL A 227 15.35 -7.01 -8.84
N LEU A 228 16.48 -6.39 -8.48
CA LEU A 228 17.58 -6.16 -9.43
C LEU A 228 18.15 -7.47 -9.98
N ARG A 229 18.32 -8.49 -9.14
CA ARG A 229 18.81 -9.82 -9.57
C ARG A 229 17.83 -10.53 -10.51
N SER A 230 16.54 -10.48 -10.20
CA SER A 230 15.48 -11.06 -11.04
C SER A 230 15.51 -10.47 -12.45
N HIS A 231 15.76 -9.15 -12.60
CA HIS A 231 15.84 -8.49 -13.91
C HIS A 231 17.16 -8.76 -14.67
N GLN A 232 18.21 -9.23 -14.02
CA GLN A 232 19.49 -9.54 -14.66
C GLN A 232 19.58 -10.95 -15.24
N VAL A 233 18.79 -11.88 -14.73
CA VAL A 233 18.78 -13.30 -15.14
C VAL A 233 17.87 -13.55 -16.36
N ASP A 234 16.92 -12.67 -16.60
CA ASP A 234 16.05 -12.69 -17.79
C ASP A 234 16.72 -12.03 -19.00
#